data_fc830392ea6f12ed5180dd2299e684e0
#
_entry.id   fc830392ea6f12ed5180dd2299e684e0
#
_cell.length_a   1.000
_cell.length_b   1.000
_cell.length_c   1.000
_cell.angle_alpha   90.00
_cell.angle_beta   90.00
_cell.angle_gamma   90.00
#
_symmetry.space_group_name_H-M   'P 1'
#
loop_
_entity.id
_entity.type
_entity.pdbx_description
1 polymer ?
#
loop_
_entity_poly.entity_id
_entity_poly.type
_entity_poly.pdbx_seq_one_letter_code
_entity_poly.pdbx_strand_id
1 'polypeptide(L)'
;MQRRHRMMMSARPDTNPGIFKTKNNKAGETYFVDFQQVKGTLKKGYEMYRSLNNPFARAIFMLFMTSEVHPFSDGNGRISRIMMNAELTAANQSKIIIPTVFRSDYLASLRQLTRRDNPEKIINAMLRVRQFSSLIAGESFLEVKAFLTRCNAFETDDDSILQF
;
A
#
# COMPACT_ATOMS: atom_id res chain seq x y z
N MET A 1 0.70 8.03 11.24
CA MET A 1 1.65 7.18 10.53
C MET A 1 2.73 6.59 11.46
N GLN A 2 3.58 7.36 12.13
CA GLN A 2 4.70 6.89 12.97
C GLN A 2 4.27 5.89 14.07
N ARG A 3 3.16 6.16 14.80
CA ARG A 3 2.64 5.22 15.80
C ARG A 3 2.29 3.85 15.20
N ARG A 4 1.60 3.83 14.05
CA ARG A 4 1.26 2.57 13.36
C ARG A 4 2.50 1.82 12.88
N HIS A 5 3.48 2.54 12.33
CA HIS A 5 4.76 1.95 11.94
C HIS A 5 5.50 1.34 13.13
N ARG A 6 5.55 2.04 14.27
CA ARG A 6 6.17 1.52 15.51
C ARG A 6 5.53 0.21 15.95
N MET A 7 4.19 0.13 15.95
CA MET A 7 3.49 -1.09 16.33
C MET A 7 3.74 -2.23 15.35
N MET A 8 3.67 -1.96 14.05
CA MET A 8 3.89 -2.95 12.99
C MET A 8 5.32 -3.52 12.99
N MET A 9 6.31 -2.69 13.33
CA MET A 9 7.74 -3.04 13.29
C MET A 9 8.31 -3.36 14.67
N SER A 10 7.48 -3.57 15.69
CA SER A 10 7.93 -3.77 17.08
C SER A 10 8.91 -4.94 17.24
N ALA A 11 8.78 -6.00 16.46
CA ALA A 11 9.67 -7.15 16.44
C ALA A 11 11.01 -6.91 15.71
N ARG A 12 11.21 -5.74 15.11
CA ARG A 12 12.41 -5.36 14.34
C ARG A 12 13.00 -4.04 14.88
N PRO A 13 13.56 -4.04 16.12
CA PRO A 13 14.11 -2.83 16.76
C PRO A 13 15.28 -2.23 15.96
N ASP A 14 16.03 -3.04 15.23
CA ASP A 14 17.12 -2.67 14.33
C ASP A 14 16.70 -1.68 13.23
N THR A 15 15.43 -1.61 12.89
CA THR A 15 14.88 -0.73 11.84
C THR A 15 14.40 0.63 12.36
N ASN A 16 14.63 0.95 13.64
CA ASN A 16 14.16 2.18 14.29
C ASN A 16 12.63 2.40 14.13
N PRO A 17 11.77 1.52 14.71
CA PRO A 17 10.33 1.57 14.54
C PRO A 17 9.71 2.92 14.90
N GLY A 18 8.97 3.51 13.97
CA GLY A 18 8.26 4.79 14.15
C GLY A 18 9.14 6.04 14.00
N ILE A 19 10.42 5.89 13.68
CA ILE A 19 11.34 7.00 13.43
C ILE A 19 11.54 7.16 11.92
N PHE A 20 11.41 8.37 11.42
CA PHE A 20 11.71 8.65 10.01
C PHE A 20 13.16 8.36 9.69
N LYS A 21 13.41 7.93 8.46
CA LYS A 21 14.75 7.61 7.97
C LYS A 21 15.72 8.79 8.13
N THR A 22 16.96 8.48 8.41
CA THR A 22 18.06 9.43 8.56
C THR A 22 19.09 9.35 7.43
N LYS A 23 18.85 8.46 6.49
CA LYS A 23 19.65 8.26 5.26
C LYS A 23 18.72 8.01 4.09
N ASN A 24 19.18 8.32 2.88
CA ASN A 24 18.44 8.03 1.66
C ASN A 24 18.32 6.52 1.45
N ASN A 25 17.19 6.11 0.91
CA ASN A 25 16.91 4.73 0.55
C ASN A 25 16.48 4.62 -0.92
N LYS A 26 16.65 3.43 -1.48
CA LYS A 26 16.22 3.08 -2.84
C LYS A 26 15.66 1.67 -2.88
N ALA A 27 14.87 1.37 -3.91
CA ALA A 27 14.42 0.03 -4.24
C ALA A 27 14.63 -0.22 -5.74
N GLY A 28 15.55 -1.13 -6.08
CA GLY A 28 16.06 -1.26 -7.43
C GLY A 28 16.61 0.08 -7.93
N GLU A 29 16.10 0.56 -9.08
CA GLU A 29 16.49 1.84 -9.66
C GLU A 29 15.65 3.04 -9.19
N THR A 30 14.73 2.84 -8.24
CA THR A 30 13.88 3.92 -7.73
C THR A 30 14.51 4.56 -6.50
N TYR A 31 14.87 5.84 -6.61
CA TYR A 31 15.26 6.68 -5.49
C TYR A 31 14.02 7.35 -4.91
N PHE A 32 13.90 7.27 -3.58
CA PHE A 32 12.78 7.90 -2.87
C PHE A 32 13.14 9.30 -2.38
N VAL A 33 12.14 10.00 -1.85
CA VAL A 33 12.31 11.36 -1.30
C VAL A 33 13.52 11.41 -0.36
N ASP A 34 14.35 12.45 -0.49
CA ASP A 34 15.50 12.68 0.39
C ASP A 34 15.08 12.71 1.86
N PHE A 35 15.89 12.13 2.74
CA PHE A 35 15.55 12.00 4.16
C PHE A 35 15.31 13.35 4.84
N GLN A 36 15.97 14.42 4.42
CA GLN A 36 15.78 15.77 4.94
C GLN A 36 14.42 16.35 4.54
N GLN A 37 13.90 15.93 3.40
CA GLN A 37 12.64 16.43 2.81
C GLN A 37 11.41 15.63 3.27
N VAL A 38 11.57 14.48 3.92
CA VAL A 38 10.45 13.59 4.31
C VAL A 38 9.34 14.36 5.03
N LYS A 39 9.68 15.15 6.06
CA LYS A 39 8.68 15.88 6.86
C LYS A 39 7.94 16.92 6.02
N GLY A 40 8.67 17.67 5.20
CA GLY A 40 8.10 18.71 4.33
C GLY A 40 7.16 18.11 3.28
N THR A 41 7.60 17.04 2.62
CA THR A 41 6.81 16.34 1.61
C THR A 41 5.54 15.71 2.20
N LEU A 42 5.63 15.08 3.37
CA LEU A 42 4.45 14.55 4.07
C LEU A 42 3.48 15.66 4.47
N LYS A 43 3.98 16.82 4.93
CA LYS A 43 3.14 17.98 5.27
C LYS A 43 2.38 18.47 4.03
N LYS A 44 3.10 18.66 2.92
CA LYS A 44 2.48 19.09 1.65
C LYS A 44 1.47 18.09 1.12
N GLY A 45 1.82 16.80 1.15
CA GLY A 45 0.91 15.72 0.79
C GLY A 45 -0.35 15.70 1.68
N TYR A 46 -0.22 15.98 2.97
CA TYR A 46 -1.38 16.07 3.86
C TYR A 46 -2.30 17.27 3.54
N GLU A 47 -1.75 18.40 3.10
CA GLU A 47 -2.56 19.54 2.62
C GLU A 47 -3.40 19.12 1.40
N MET A 48 -2.79 18.41 0.44
CA MET A 48 -3.51 17.88 -0.74
C MET A 48 -4.55 16.82 -0.34
N TYR A 49 -4.20 15.91 0.56
CA TYR A 49 -5.12 14.89 1.08
C TYR A 49 -6.39 15.50 1.68
N ARG A 50 -6.29 16.63 2.36
CA ARG A 50 -7.44 17.31 2.98
C ARG A 50 -8.49 17.80 1.98
N SER A 51 -8.12 18.05 0.73
CA SER A 51 -9.05 18.43 -0.34
C SER A 51 -9.83 17.26 -0.94
N LEU A 52 -9.43 16.02 -0.63
CA LEU A 52 -10.10 14.82 -1.14
C LEU A 52 -11.32 14.47 -0.26
N ASN A 53 -12.49 14.39 -0.87
CA ASN A 53 -13.75 14.05 -0.18
C ASN A 53 -14.11 12.55 -0.32
N ASN A 54 -13.70 11.91 -1.42
CA ASN A 54 -14.02 10.50 -1.67
C ASN A 54 -13.11 9.57 -0.83
N PRO A 55 -13.67 8.66 0.00
CA PRO A 55 -12.88 7.78 0.86
C PRO A 55 -11.91 6.86 0.09
N PHE A 56 -12.31 6.36 -1.07
CA PHE A 56 -11.44 5.52 -1.89
C PHE A 56 -10.29 6.32 -2.50
N ALA A 57 -10.54 7.54 -2.97
CA ALA A 57 -9.49 8.43 -3.44
C ALA A 57 -8.49 8.78 -2.31
N ARG A 58 -8.99 9.06 -1.10
CA ARG A 58 -8.15 9.27 0.10
C ARG A 58 -7.29 8.06 0.41
N ALA A 59 -7.87 6.86 0.34
CA ALA A 59 -7.16 5.61 0.57
C ALA A 59 -6.03 5.39 -0.45
N ILE A 60 -6.30 5.55 -1.75
CA ILE A 60 -5.29 5.44 -2.81
C ILE A 60 -4.22 6.51 -2.64
N PHE A 61 -4.60 7.75 -2.33
CA PHE A 61 -3.65 8.83 -2.12
C PHE A 61 -2.71 8.54 -0.94
N MET A 62 -3.23 8.02 0.18
CA MET A 62 -2.40 7.63 1.32
C MET A 62 -1.46 6.46 1.00
N LEU A 63 -1.92 5.49 0.20
CA LEU A 63 -1.09 4.41 -0.33
C LEU A 63 0.07 4.98 -1.15
N PHE A 64 -0.26 5.80 -2.15
CA PHE A 64 0.70 6.42 -3.07
C PHE A 64 1.70 7.30 -2.33
N MET A 65 1.22 8.30 -1.59
CA MET A 65 2.06 9.24 -0.85
C MET A 65 3.05 8.52 0.09
N THR A 66 2.58 7.50 0.81
CA THR A 66 3.44 6.77 1.74
C THR A 66 4.48 5.92 0.99
N SER A 67 4.10 5.34 -0.15
CA SER A 67 5.01 4.55 -0.99
C SER A 67 6.09 5.42 -1.64
N GLU A 68 5.74 6.62 -2.13
CA GLU A 68 6.67 7.53 -2.81
C GLU A 68 7.61 8.25 -1.85
N VAL A 69 7.08 8.74 -0.73
CA VAL A 69 7.94 9.39 0.28
C VAL A 69 8.90 8.40 0.91
N HIS A 70 8.47 7.15 1.07
CA HIS A 70 9.27 6.07 1.66
C HIS A 70 9.91 6.50 2.99
N PRO A 71 9.10 6.94 3.97
CA PRO A 71 9.58 7.77 5.09
C PRO A 71 10.40 7.02 6.14
N PHE A 72 10.43 5.69 6.12
CA PHE A 72 11.12 4.87 7.12
C PHE A 72 12.30 4.10 6.52
N SER A 73 13.16 3.56 7.38
CA SER A 73 14.29 2.74 6.93
C SER A 73 13.85 1.41 6.34
N ASP A 74 12.78 0.80 6.88
CA ASP A 74 12.14 -0.43 6.39
C ASP A 74 10.62 -0.36 6.60
N GLY A 75 9.87 -1.34 6.07
CA GLY A 75 8.44 -1.49 6.28
C GLY A 75 7.54 -0.51 5.52
N ASN A 76 8.08 0.30 4.59
CA ASN A 76 7.33 1.33 3.88
C ASN A 76 6.15 0.76 3.07
N GLY A 77 6.34 -0.35 2.35
CA GLY A 77 5.25 -1.00 1.62
C GLY A 77 4.16 -1.57 2.54
N ARG A 78 4.51 -2.02 3.74
CA ARG A 78 3.53 -2.50 4.74
C ARG A 78 2.74 -1.34 5.33
N ILE A 79 3.42 -0.28 5.75
CA ILE A 79 2.76 0.89 6.33
C ILE A 79 1.90 1.63 5.29
N SER A 80 2.28 1.67 4.02
CA SER A 80 1.46 2.29 2.97
C SER A 80 0.10 1.59 2.84
N ARG A 81 0.06 0.25 2.83
CA ARG A 81 -1.18 -0.53 2.83
C ARG A 81 -2.00 -0.38 4.10
N ILE A 82 -1.35 -0.28 5.26
CA ILE A 82 -2.03 0.00 6.54
C ILE A 82 -2.66 1.40 6.53
N MET A 83 -1.98 2.40 5.98
CA MET A 83 -2.52 3.76 5.88
C MET A 83 -3.70 3.83 4.92
N MET A 84 -3.62 3.15 3.76
CA MET A 84 -4.74 2.98 2.83
C MET A 84 -5.97 2.37 3.54
N ASN A 85 -5.78 1.24 4.19
CA ASN A 85 -6.87 0.53 4.86
C ASN A 85 -7.44 1.29 6.07
N ALA A 86 -6.64 2.15 6.69
CA ALA A 86 -7.13 3.01 7.76
C ALA A 86 -8.15 4.05 7.26
N GLU A 87 -7.97 4.58 6.04
CA GLU A 87 -8.94 5.48 5.42
C GLU A 87 -10.25 4.76 5.08
N LEU A 88 -10.15 3.55 4.52
CA LEU A 88 -11.33 2.74 4.21
C LEU A 88 -12.12 2.38 5.49
N THR A 89 -11.41 1.93 6.53
CA THR A 89 -12.03 1.57 7.82
C THR A 89 -12.68 2.79 8.49
N ALA A 90 -12.05 3.96 8.44
CA ALA A 90 -12.62 5.20 8.98
C ALA A 90 -13.91 5.63 8.26
N ALA A 91 -14.08 5.19 7.02
CA ALA A 91 -15.28 5.43 6.21
C ALA A 91 -16.25 4.23 6.20
N ASN A 92 -16.13 3.27 7.13
CA ASN A 92 -16.93 2.05 7.21
C ASN A 92 -16.89 1.20 5.91
N GLN A 93 -15.77 1.25 5.18
CA GLN A 93 -15.57 0.44 3.97
C GLN A 93 -14.69 -0.77 4.27
N SER A 94 -14.89 -1.84 3.50
CA SER A 94 -14.07 -3.05 3.59
C SER A 94 -12.61 -2.78 3.27
N LYS A 95 -11.72 -3.46 3.97
CA LYS A 95 -10.28 -3.42 3.73
C LYS A 95 -9.94 -4.04 2.38
N ILE A 96 -8.89 -3.54 1.77
CA ILE A 96 -8.32 -4.10 0.54
C ILE A 96 -7.11 -4.94 0.89
N ILE A 97 -7.08 -6.17 0.40
CA ILE A 97 -5.95 -7.08 0.45
C ILE A 97 -5.35 -7.14 -0.95
N ILE A 98 -4.07 -6.83 -1.07
CA ILE A 98 -3.32 -6.98 -2.32
C ILE A 98 -2.67 -8.36 -2.29
N PRO A 99 -3.16 -9.33 -3.08
CA PRO A 99 -2.62 -10.69 -3.08
C PRO A 99 -1.23 -10.74 -3.70
N THR A 100 -0.48 -11.81 -3.40
CA THR A 100 0.92 -11.96 -3.84
C THR A 100 1.02 -11.97 -5.35
N VAL A 101 0.16 -12.72 -6.03
CA VAL A 101 0.10 -12.81 -7.50
C VAL A 101 -0.11 -11.43 -8.18
N PHE A 102 -0.78 -10.51 -7.52
CA PHE A 102 -1.06 -9.16 -8.06
C PHE A 102 0.02 -8.13 -7.71
N ARG A 103 1.10 -8.55 -7.04
CA ARG A 103 2.14 -7.63 -6.56
C ARG A 103 2.88 -6.91 -7.69
N SER A 104 3.20 -7.61 -8.77
CA SER A 104 3.91 -7.06 -9.94
C SER A 104 3.08 -5.99 -10.62
N ASP A 105 1.80 -6.25 -10.89
CA ASP A 105 0.84 -5.30 -11.50
C ASP A 105 0.64 -4.05 -10.63
N TYR A 106 0.48 -4.26 -9.33
CA TYR A 106 0.37 -3.17 -8.36
C TYR A 106 1.60 -2.26 -8.37
N LEU A 107 2.81 -2.82 -8.33
CA LEU A 107 4.05 -2.03 -8.37
C LEU A 107 4.26 -1.36 -9.72
N ALA A 108 3.89 -2.01 -10.83
CA ALA A 108 3.93 -1.41 -12.15
C ALA A 108 2.98 -0.22 -12.28
N SER A 109 1.76 -0.32 -11.73
CA SER A 109 0.79 0.77 -11.73
C SER A 109 1.23 1.96 -10.87
N LEU A 110 1.87 1.73 -9.71
CA LEU A 110 2.49 2.80 -8.94
C LEU A 110 3.58 3.53 -9.73
N ARG A 111 4.46 2.78 -10.41
CA ARG A 111 5.51 3.37 -11.27
C ARG A 111 4.95 4.19 -12.43
N GLN A 112 3.80 3.82 -12.99
CA GLN A 112 3.13 4.61 -14.03
C GLN A 112 2.65 5.97 -13.49
N LEU A 113 2.10 5.98 -12.27
CA LEU A 113 1.71 7.24 -11.64
C LEU A 113 2.93 8.12 -11.38
N THR A 114 3.99 7.58 -10.76
CA THR A 114 5.21 8.35 -10.42
C THR A 114 5.94 8.89 -11.63
N ARG A 115 6.10 8.08 -12.69
CA ARG A 115 6.98 8.40 -13.82
C ARG A 115 6.26 9.07 -14.99
N ARG A 116 4.94 8.93 -15.09
CA ARG A 116 4.14 9.37 -16.24
C ARG A 116 2.93 10.21 -15.85
N ASP A 117 2.78 10.52 -14.56
CA ASP A 117 1.65 11.25 -14.01
C ASP A 117 0.29 10.66 -14.45
N ASN A 118 0.24 9.32 -14.60
CA ASN A 118 -0.95 8.61 -15.03
C ASN A 118 -1.56 7.82 -13.86
N PRO A 119 -2.63 8.33 -13.23
CA PRO A 119 -3.31 7.68 -12.11
C PRO A 119 -4.26 6.54 -12.52
N GLU A 120 -4.64 6.45 -13.80
CA GLU A 120 -5.66 5.51 -14.26
C GLU A 120 -5.31 4.05 -13.93
N LYS A 121 -4.05 3.67 -14.17
CA LYS A 121 -3.61 2.29 -13.94
C LYS A 121 -3.67 1.88 -12.48
N ILE A 122 -3.24 2.76 -11.56
CA ILE A 122 -3.31 2.43 -10.14
C ILE A 122 -4.76 2.44 -9.63
N ILE A 123 -5.62 3.32 -10.14
CA ILE A 123 -7.04 3.34 -9.79
C ILE A 123 -7.69 2.03 -10.22
N ASN A 124 -7.49 1.60 -11.48
CA ASN A 124 -8.05 0.36 -12.01
C ASN A 124 -7.51 -0.88 -11.28
N ALA A 125 -6.20 -0.91 -10.99
CA ALA A 125 -5.58 -1.97 -10.20
C ALA A 125 -6.21 -2.06 -8.80
N MET A 126 -6.41 -0.92 -8.13
CA MET A 126 -7.01 -0.89 -6.79
C MET A 126 -8.51 -1.21 -6.79
N LEU A 127 -9.25 -0.85 -7.84
CA LEU A 127 -10.65 -1.27 -8.02
C LEU A 127 -10.75 -2.80 -8.18
N ARG A 128 -9.87 -3.41 -8.98
CA ARG A 128 -9.81 -4.86 -9.15
C ARG A 128 -9.55 -5.60 -7.83
N VAL A 129 -8.53 -5.21 -7.08
CA VAL A 129 -8.23 -5.86 -5.79
C VAL A 129 -9.26 -5.51 -4.71
N ARG A 130 -9.97 -4.39 -4.81
CA ARG A 130 -11.12 -4.08 -3.95
C ARG A 130 -12.27 -5.04 -4.20
N GLN A 131 -12.60 -5.30 -5.47
CA GLN A 131 -13.60 -6.30 -5.85
C GLN A 131 -13.20 -7.68 -5.35
N PHE A 132 -11.97 -8.13 -5.61
CA PHE A 132 -11.44 -9.38 -5.07
C PHE A 132 -11.59 -9.46 -3.55
N SER A 133 -11.19 -8.40 -2.82
CA SER A 133 -11.24 -8.37 -1.36
C SER A 133 -12.67 -8.46 -0.83
N SER A 134 -13.66 -7.94 -1.55
CA SER A 134 -15.08 -8.01 -1.15
C SER A 134 -15.67 -9.42 -1.26
N LEU A 135 -15.05 -10.30 -2.04
CA LEU A 135 -15.46 -11.70 -2.19
C LEU A 135 -14.83 -12.63 -1.13
N ILE A 136 -13.88 -12.14 -0.36
CA ILE A 136 -13.26 -12.92 0.70
C ILE A 136 -14.25 -13.05 1.86
N ALA A 137 -14.88 -14.21 1.94
CA ALA A 137 -15.81 -14.57 3.00
C ALA A 137 -15.54 -16.01 3.46
N GLY A 138 -15.87 -16.32 4.71
CA GLY A 138 -15.73 -17.64 5.29
C GLY A 138 -15.82 -17.57 6.81
N GLU A 139 -16.38 -18.59 7.42
CA GLU A 139 -16.48 -18.71 8.87
C GLU A 139 -15.24 -19.36 9.51
N SER A 140 -14.40 -20.01 8.67
CA SER A 140 -13.20 -20.69 9.11
C SER A 140 -11.96 -20.27 8.30
N PHE A 141 -10.79 -20.44 8.91
CA PHE A 141 -9.50 -20.25 8.22
C PHE A 141 -9.37 -21.15 6.99
N LEU A 142 -9.87 -22.38 7.05
CA LEU A 142 -9.77 -23.35 5.94
C LEU A 142 -10.59 -22.90 4.73
N GLU A 143 -11.79 -22.37 4.95
CA GLU A 143 -12.65 -21.85 3.86
C GLU A 143 -12.01 -20.63 3.19
N VAL A 144 -11.55 -19.66 3.98
CA VAL A 144 -10.86 -18.47 3.44
C VAL A 144 -9.59 -18.89 2.71
N LYS A 145 -8.79 -19.80 3.26
CA LYS A 145 -7.59 -20.31 2.59
C LYS A 145 -7.91 -21.00 1.27
N ALA A 146 -8.95 -21.86 1.24
CA ALA A 146 -9.37 -22.54 0.03
C ALA A 146 -9.84 -21.56 -1.06
N PHE A 147 -10.60 -20.53 -0.70
CA PHE A 147 -10.98 -19.46 -1.61
C PHE A 147 -9.75 -18.75 -2.20
N LEU A 148 -8.84 -18.29 -1.35
CA LEU A 148 -7.63 -17.58 -1.77
C LEU A 148 -6.74 -18.45 -2.68
N THR A 149 -6.63 -19.75 -2.38
CA THR A 149 -5.86 -20.69 -3.21
C THR A 149 -6.49 -20.85 -4.60
N ARG A 150 -7.82 -21.00 -4.69
CA ARG A 150 -8.51 -21.08 -6.00
C ARG A 150 -8.34 -19.82 -6.83
N CYS A 151 -8.19 -18.67 -6.17
CA CYS A 151 -7.97 -17.38 -6.83
C CYS A 151 -6.51 -17.14 -7.23
N ASN A 152 -5.60 -18.08 -7.04
CA ASN A 152 -4.14 -17.94 -7.21
C ASN A 152 -3.52 -16.85 -6.32
N ALA A 153 -4.17 -16.48 -5.21
CA ALA A 153 -3.77 -15.31 -4.42
C ALA A 153 -2.36 -15.41 -3.83
N PHE A 154 -1.84 -16.62 -3.65
CA PHE A 154 -0.51 -16.89 -3.07
C PHE A 154 0.58 -17.11 -4.11
N GLU A 155 0.22 -17.23 -5.39
CA GLU A 155 1.19 -17.52 -6.44
C GLU A 155 2.21 -16.38 -6.58
N THR A 156 3.43 -16.77 -6.93
CA THR A 156 4.57 -15.87 -7.11
C THR A 156 5.12 -15.88 -8.53
N ASP A 157 4.60 -16.78 -9.37
CA ASP A 157 4.99 -16.91 -10.77
C ASP A 157 4.47 -15.70 -11.56
N ASP A 158 5.32 -15.12 -12.39
CA ASP A 158 4.99 -13.95 -13.23
C ASP A 158 3.91 -14.26 -14.28
N ASP A 159 3.74 -15.53 -14.67
CA ASP A 159 2.71 -15.99 -15.61
C ASP A 159 1.35 -16.26 -14.94
N SER A 160 1.32 -16.33 -13.61
CA SER A 160 0.09 -16.51 -12.85
C SER A 160 -0.72 -15.23 -12.77
N ILE A 161 -2.04 -15.36 -12.89
CA ILE A 161 -2.97 -14.23 -12.81
C ILE A 161 -3.96 -14.42 -11.66
N LEU A 162 -4.39 -13.31 -11.07
CA LEU A 162 -5.47 -13.31 -10.07
C LEU A 162 -6.78 -13.64 -10.75
N GLN A 163 -7.44 -14.72 -10.29
CA GLN A 163 -8.72 -15.23 -10.79
C GLN A 163 -9.81 -15.07 -9.72
N PHE A 164 -10.98 -14.52 -10.07
CA PHE A 164 -12.16 -14.43 -9.19
C PHE A 164 -13.39 -13.97 -9.96
#